data_c76ea4c0e90176ec756fd5e885d3e845
#
_entry.id   c76ea4c0e90176ec756fd5e885d3e845
#
_cell.length_a   1.000
_cell.length_b   1.000
_cell.length_c   1.000
_cell.angle_alpha   90.00
_cell.angle_beta   90.00
_cell.angle_gamma   90.00
#
_symmetry.space_group_name_H-M   'P 1'
#
loop_
_entity.id
_entity.type
_entity.pdbx_description
1 polymer ?
#
loop_
_entity_poly.entity_id
_entity_poly.type
_entity_poly.pdbx_seq_one_letter_code
_entity_poly.pdbx_strand_id
1 'polypeptide(L)'
;MCIRDRAELEEHLKDATSPQGKIYRELIRRIQIRSAQPAFHPHATQFTLQLRECFFGFWRQSRDRQQSIFCVSNLTNEEQILEVTELNLIKNQVWRDLLRESVVESYQRAWAVKPYRTLWITNSAKAV
;
A
#
# COMPACT_ATOMS: atom_id res chain seq x y z
N MET A 1 5.11 28.32 8.37
CA MET A 1 6.50 27.82 8.25
C MET A 1 7.43 28.99 7.99
N CYS A 2 8.49 29.13 8.77
CA CYS A 2 9.46 30.20 8.61
C CYS A 2 10.39 29.92 7.40
N ILE A 3 10.87 30.99 6.72
CA ILE A 3 11.82 30.87 5.60
C ILE A 3 13.11 30.13 5.99
N ARG A 4 13.58 30.35 7.24
CA ARG A 4 14.73 29.65 7.80
C ARG A 4 14.50 28.14 7.87
N ASP A 5 13.33 27.74 8.34
CA ASP A 5 12.95 26.33 8.48
C ASP A 5 12.84 25.66 7.12
N ARG A 6 12.40 26.38 6.10
CA ARG A 6 12.33 25.88 4.73
C ARG A 6 13.72 25.55 4.16
N ALA A 7 14.69 26.44 4.31
CA ALA A 7 16.04 26.22 3.81
C ALA A 7 16.71 25.01 4.47
N GLU A 8 16.57 24.87 5.79
CA GLU A 8 17.05 23.73 6.55
C GLU A 8 16.38 22.42 6.10
N LEU A 9 15.07 22.45 5.92
CA LEU A 9 14.34 21.29 5.41
C LEU A 9 14.79 20.89 4.01
N GLU A 10 14.98 21.85 3.10
CA GLU A 10 15.46 21.58 1.74
C GLU A 10 16.83 20.92 1.72
N GLU A 11 17.75 21.31 2.63
CA GLU A 11 19.04 20.62 2.79
C GLU A 11 18.86 19.18 3.28
N HIS A 12 18.01 18.96 4.30
CA HIS A 12 17.74 17.62 4.79
C HIS A 12 17.10 16.73 3.73
N LEU A 13 16.25 17.27 2.86
CA LEU A 13 15.63 16.51 1.75
C LEU A 13 16.63 16.06 0.69
N LYS A 14 17.74 16.79 0.51
CA LYS A 14 18.82 16.40 -0.41
C LYS A 14 19.65 15.25 0.12
N ASP A 15 19.73 15.07 1.44
CA ASP A 15 20.46 14.00 2.09
C ASP A 15 19.62 12.73 2.14
N ALA A 16 20.03 11.72 1.36
CA ALA A 16 19.36 10.42 1.30
C ALA A 16 19.39 9.64 2.63
N THR A 17 20.28 9.99 3.54
CA THR A 17 20.45 9.31 4.83
C THR A 17 19.68 9.97 5.96
N SER A 18 19.24 11.22 5.79
CA SER A 18 18.45 11.93 6.78
C SER A 18 17.05 11.32 6.93
N PRO A 19 16.43 11.37 8.12
CA PRO A 19 15.05 10.93 8.31
C PRO A 19 14.06 11.63 7.37
N GLN A 20 14.22 12.94 7.17
CA GLN A 20 13.39 13.75 6.28
C GLN A 20 13.52 13.29 4.81
N GLY A 21 14.76 13.05 4.36
CA GLY A 21 15.04 12.57 3.02
C GLY A 21 14.48 11.18 2.76
N LYS A 22 14.56 10.28 3.73
CA LYS A 22 13.98 8.93 3.64
C LYS A 22 12.47 8.98 3.53
N ILE A 23 11.81 9.75 4.38
CA ILE A 23 10.35 9.91 4.38
C ILE A 23 9.90 10.53 3.05
N TYR A 24 10.56 11.58 2.60
CA TYR A 24 10.24 12.26 1.34
C TYR A 24 10.34 11.32 0.14
N ARG A 25 11.42 10.57 0.01
CA ARG A 25 11.61 9.62 -1.10
C ARG A 25 10.60 8.49 -1.08
N GLU A 26 10.30 7.95 0.10
CA GLU A 26 9.30 6.89 0.22
C GLU A 26 7.90 7.41 -0.14
N LEU A 27 7.58 8.63 0.27
CA LEU A 27 6.31 9.26 -0.09
C LEU A 27 6.19 9.49 -1.61
N ILE A 28 7.24 10.01 -2.25
CA ILE A 28 7.29 10.19 -3.71
C ILE A 28 7.13 8.85 -4.43
N ARG A 29 7.81 7.81 -3.96
CA ARG A 29 7.71 6.46 -4.52
C ARG A 29 6.28 5.94 -4.47
N ARG A 30 5.61 6.08 -3.34
CA ARG A 30 4.20 5.66 -3.19
C ARG A 30 3.25 6.46 -4.07
N ILE A 31 3.46 7.75 -4.21
CA ILE A 31 2.68 8.61 -5.11
C ILE A 31 2.85 8.16 -6.57
N GLN A 32 4.07 7.86 -7.00
CA GLN A 32 4.35 7.36 -8.34
C GLN A 32 3.67 6.02 -8.60
N ILE A 33 3.79 5.07 -7.68
CA ILE A 33 3.10 3.77 -7.77
C ILE A 33 1.59 3.98 -7.89
N ARG A 34 1.02 4.79 -7.00
CA ARG A 34 -0.41 5.09 -6.97
C ARG A 34 -0.89 5.69 -8.29
N SER A 35 -0.15 6.63 -8.84
CA SER A 35 -0.53 7.34 -10.07
C SER A 35 -0.55 6.43 -11.30
N ALA A 36 0.22 5.35 -11.30
CA ALA A 36 0.28 4.38 -12.38
C ALA A 36 -0.87 3.35 -12.35
N GLN A 37 -1.60 3.24 -11.22
CA GLN A 37 -2.60 2.19 -11.04
C GLN A 37 -4.02 2.69 -11.36
N PRO A 38 -4.72 2.08 -12.34
CA PRO A 38 -6.10 2.46 -12.69
C PRO A 38 -7.09 2.36 -11.52
N ALA A 39 -6.88 1.43 -10.60
CA ALA A 39 -7.75 1.25 -9.43
C ALA A 39 -7.66 2.42 -8.44
N PHE A 40 -6.62 3.23 -8.49
CA PHE A 40 -6.50 4.44 -7.67
C PHE A 40 -7.04 5.70 -8.34
N HIS A 41 -7.58 5.59 -9.54
CA HIS A 41 -8.22 6.73 -10.21
C HIS A 41 -9.37 7.29 -9.34
N PRO A 42 -9.58 8.60 -9.27
CA PRO A 42 -10.64 9.20 -8.45
C PRO A 42 -12.04 8.62 -8.68
N HIS A 43 -12.35 8.25 -9.91
CA HIS A 43 -13.63 7.63 -10.27
C HIS A 43 -13.68 6.10 -10.17
N ALA A 44 -12.63 5.46 -9.66
CA ALA A 44 -12.65 4.03 -9.37
C ALA A 44 -13.58 3.73 -8.19
N THR A 45 -14.14 2.53 -8.17
CA THR A 45 -15.03 2.11 -7.08
C THR A 45 -14.23 1.76 -5.84
N GLN A 46 -14.72 2.16 -4.67
CA GLN A 46 -14.13 1.81 -3.39
C GLN A 46 -15.15 1.06 -2.54
N PHE A 47 -14.68 -0.01 -1.91
CA PHE A 47 -15.46 -0.82 -0.98
C PHE A 47 -14.75 -0.85 0.38
N THR A 48 -15.51 -0.73 1.46
CA THR A 48 -14.99 -0.91 2.81
C THR A 48 -14.82 -2.40 3.09
N LEU A 49 -13.69 -2.76 3.69
CA LEU A 49 -13.43 -4.13 4.15
C LEU A 49 -13.79 -4.26 5.63
N GLN A 50 -14.48 -5.33 5.96
CA GLN A 50 -14.78 -5.70 7.36
C GLN A 50 -13.65 -6.59 7.88
N LEU A 51 -12.63 -5.95 8.43
CA LEU A 51 -11.46 -6.61 9.00
C LEU A 51 -11.52 -6.57 10.54
N ARG A 52 -10.65 -7.37 11.19
CA ARG A 52 -10.49 -7.31 12.65
C ARG A 52 -10.00 -5.93 13.08
N GLU A 53 -10.18 -5.58 14.34
CA GLU A 53 -9.83 -4.26 14.90
C GLU A 53 -8.37 -3.86 14.72
N CYS A 54 -7.46 -4.83 14.57
CA CYS A 54 -6.04 -4.56 14.35
C CYS A 54 -5.73 -4.07 12.93
N PHE A 55 -6.65 -4.22 11.98
CA PHE A 55 -6.48 -3.82 10.60
C PHE A 55 -7.46 -2.73 10.18
N PHE A 56 -6.96 -1.77 9.42
CA PHE A 56 -7.76 -0.87 8.60
C PHE A 56 -7.58 -1.26 7.14
N GLY A 57 -8.69 -1.39 6.40
CA GLY A 57 -8.59 -1.76 5.01
C GLY A 57 -9.77 -1.35 4.15
N PHE A 58 -9.47 -1.18 2.88
CA PHE A 58 -10.47 -0.94 1.85
C PHE A 58 -10.01 -1.58 0.54
N TRP A 59 -10.96 -1.83 -0.36
CA TRP A 59 -10.72 -2.40 -1.67
C TRP A 59 -11.09 -1.37 -2.74
N ARG A 60 -10.20 -1.15 -3.68
CA ARG A 60 -10.45 -0.32 -4.86
C ARG A 60 -10.45 -1.18 -6.11
N GLN A 61 -11.39 -0.90 -7.00
CA GLN A 61 -11.53 -1.59 -8.27
C GLN A 61 -11.53 -0.59 -9.40
N SER A 62 -10.73 -0.82 -10.45
CA SER A 62 -10.69 0.03 -11.63
C SER A 62 -12.03 0.06 -12.35
N ARG A 63 -12.26 1.12 -13.15
CA ARG A 63 -13.53 1.32 -13.86
C ARG A 63 -13.85 0.19 -14.84
N ASP A 64 -12.83 -0.38 -15.48
CA ASP A 64 -12.95 -1.54 -16.37
C ASP A 64 -13.01 -2.88 -15.62
N ARG A 65 -12.92 -2.86 -14.28
CA ARG A 65 -12.92 -4.03 -13.39
C ARG A 65 -11.75 -5.01 -13.60
N GLN A 66 -10.71 -4.61 -14.33
CA GLN A 66 -9.56 -5.47 -14.60
C GLN A 66 -8.53 -5.46 -13.46
N GLN A 67 -8.46 -4.37 -12.71
CA GLN A 67 -7.55 -4.26 -11.59
C GLN A 67 -8.32 -4.11 -10.26
N SER A 68 -7.94 -4.90 -9.30
CA SER A 68 -8.36 -4.77 -7.90
C SER A 68 -7.14 -4.53 -7.03
N ILE A 69 -7.25 -3.61 -6.08
CA ILE A 69 -6.20 -3.33 -5.09
C ILE A 69 -6.82 -3.36 -3.71
N PHE A 70 -6.30 -4.24 -2.86
CA PHE A 70 -6.64 -4.30 -1.44
C PHE A 70 -5.59 -3.52 -0.66
N CYS A 71 -6.03 -2.44 -0.01
CA CYS A 71 -5.18 -1.61 0.83
C CYS A 71 -5.45 -2.00 2.29
N VAL A 72 -4.48 -2.61 2.94
CA VAL A 72 -4.60 -3.09 4.32
C VAL A 72 -3.45 -2.54 5.15
N SER A 73 -3.77 -1.99 6.31
CA SER A 73 -2.80 -1.44 7.24
C SER A 73 -2.95 -2.09 8.62
N ASN A 74 -1.83 -2.56 9.17
CA ASN A 74 -1.76 -2.97 10.57
C ASN A 74 -1.62 -1.73 11.45
N LEU A 75 -2.61 -1.49 12.31
CA LEU A 75 -2.69 -0.32 13.18
C LEU A 75 -2.04 -0.55 14.55
N THR A 76 -1.45 -1.71 14.77
CA THR A 76 -0.89 -2.09 16.07
C THR A 76 0.64 -2.09 16.05
N ASN A 77 1.23 -2.10 17.25
CA ASN A 77 2.66 -2.22 17.46
C ASN A 77 3.15 -3.67 17.50
N GLU A 78 2.31 -4.62 17.15
CA GLU A 78 2.62 -6.05 17.12
C GLU A 78 2.40 -6.61 15.72
N GLU A 79 3.11 -7.71 15.41
CA GLU A 79 2.85 -8.45 14.17
C GLU A 79 1.48 -9.11 14.23
N GLN A 80 0.67 -8.94 13.20
CA GLN A 80 -0.67 -9.49 13.10
C GLN A 80 -0.78 -10.43 11.90
N ILE A 81 -1.64 -11.43 12.02
CA ILE A 81 -1.90 -12.39 10.96
C ILE A 81 -3.15 -11.95 10.17
N LEU A 82 -2.98 -11.74 8.87
CA LEU A 82 -4.06 -11.44 7.94
C LEU A 82 -4.43 -12.72 7.20
N GLU A 83 -5.66 -13.18 7.37
CA GLU A 83 -6.15 -14.36 6.67
C GLU A 83 -6.64 -14.00 5.26
N VAL A 84 -6.30 -14.82 4.28
CA VAL A 84 -6.71 -14.62 2.88
C VAL A 84 -8.22 -14.59 2.72
N THR A 85 -8.94 -15.35 3.55
CA THR A 85 -10.41 -15.38 3.57
C THR A 85 -11.02 -14.03 3.93
N GLU A 86 -10.33 -13.20 4.70
CA GLU A 86 -10.79 -11.85 5.05
C GLU A 86 -10.81 -10.90 3.84
N LEU A 87 -9.98 -11.16 2.83
CA LEU A 87 -9.89 -10.35 1.61
C LEU A 87 -10.73 -10.88 0.44
N ASN A 88 -11.31 -12.07 0.59
CA ASN A 88 -12.11 -12.71 -0.47
C ASN A 88 -11.38 -12.76 -1.83
N LEU A 89 -10.08 -13.09 -1.81
CA LEU A 89 -9.26 -13.15 -3.01
C LEU A 89 -9.66 -14.33 -3.92
N ILE A 90 -9.67 -14.08 -5.23
CA ILE A 90 -9.91 -15.11 -6.23
C ILE A 90 -8.67 -16.02 -6.33
N LYS A 91 -8.83 -17.29 -6.02
CA LYS A 91 -7.72 -18.27 -5.88
C LYS A 91 -6.88 -18.47 -7.14
N ASN A 92 -7.41 -18.15 -8.31
CA ASN A 92 -6.75 -18.42 -9.60
C ASN A 92 -5.92 -17.24 -10.12
N GLN A 93 -5.73 -16.20 -9.33
CA GLN A 93 -4.97 -15.03 -9.73
C GLN A 93 -3.69 -14.92 -8.91
N VAL A 94 -2.63 -14.43 -9.55
CA VAL A 94 -1.38 -14.08 -8.87
C VAL A 94 -1.53 -12.70 -8.24
N TRP A 95 -1.32 -12.62 -6.95
CA TRP A 95 -1.41 -11.38 -6.20
C TRP A 95 -0.02 -10.86 -5.84
N ARG A 96 0.17 -9.54 -5.89
CA ARG A 96 1.44 -8.87 -5.60
C ARG A 96 1.22 -7.70 -4.68
N ASP A 97 2.18 -7.48 -3.78
CA ASP A 97 2.23 -6.24 -3.00
C ASP A 97 2.98 -5.16 -3.79
N LEU A 98 2.28 -4.11 -4.20
CA LEU A 98 2.85 -3.00 -4.98
C LEU A 98 3.94 -2.23 -4.24
N LEU A 99 3.88 -2.19 -2.92
CA LEU A 99 4.84 -1.44 -2.12
C LEU A 99 6.19 -2.16 -1.96
N ARG A 100 6.22 -3.48 -2.20
CA ARG A 100 7.41 -4.32 -2.02
C ARG A 100 7.84 -5.09 -3.24
N GLU A 101 7.04 -5.04 -4.31
CA GLU A 101 7.27 -5.85 -5.51
C GLU A 101 7.36 -7.36 -5.24
N SER A 102 6.93 -7.79 -4.06
CA SER A 102 6.92 -9.20 -3.71
C SER A 102 5.66 -9.88 -4.22
N VAL A 103 5.82 -11.11 -4.70
CA VAL A 103 4.68 -11.96 -5.03
C VAL A 103 4.06 -12.43 -3.73
N VAL A 104 2.78 -12.16 -3.57
CA VAL A 104 1.99 -12.72 -2.49
C VAL A 104 1.53 -14.09 -2.96
N GLU A 105 2.08 -15.12 -2.36
CA GLU A 105 1.74 -16.49 -2.75
C GLU A 105 0.29 -16.78 -2.36
N SER A 106 -0.58 -16.82 -3.35
CA SER A 106 -2.04 -16.98 -3.18
C SER A 106 -2.46 -18.31 -2.54
N TYR A 107 -1.53 -19.27 -2.44
CA TYR A 107 -1.77 -20.53 -1.74
C TYR A 107 -1.51 -20.45 -0.23
N GLN A 108 -0.85 -19.41 0.24
CA GLN A 108 -0.73 -19.19 1.69
C GLN A 108 -2.08 -18.75 2.24
N ARG A 109 -2.52 -19.41 3.30
CA ARG A 109 -3.81 -19.12 3.94
C ARG A 109 -3.79 -17.83 4.78
N ALA A 110 -2.59 -17.43 5.17
CA ALA A 110 -2.41 -16.27 6.05
C ALA A 110 -1.05 -15.62 5.81
N TRP A 111 -0.97 -14.32 6.04
CA TRP A 111 0.25 -13.53 5.96
C TRP A 111 0.54 -12.83 7.28
N ALA A 112 1.81 -12.83 7.68
CA ALA A 112 2.26 -12.03 8.81
C ALA A 112 2.47 -10.58 8.34
N VAL A 113 1.76 -9.66 8.95
CA VAL A 113 1.87 -8.22 8.69
C VAL A 113 2.57 -7.56 9.85
N LYS A 114 3.76 -7.03 9.60
CA LYS A 114 4.57 -6.36 10.63
C LYS A 114 3.87 -5.13 11.22
N PRO A 115 4.29 -4.68 12.42
CA PRO A 115 3.70 -3.49 13.04
C PRO A 115 3.67 -2.27 12.11
N TYR A 116 2.56 -1.56 12.10
CA TYR A 116 2.34 -0.33 11.33
C TYR A 116 2.63 -0.43 9.84
N ARG A 117 2.59 -1.64 9.29
CA ARG A 117 2.83 -1.86 7.86
C ARG A 117 1.54 -1.73 7.06
N THR A 118 1.67 -1.13 5.87
CA THR A 118 0.62 -1.07 4.85
C THR A 118 0.98 -2.01 3.69
N LEU A 119 -0.02 -2.74 3.21
CA LEU A 119 0.06 -3.60 2.02
C LEU A 119 -0.89 -3.04 0.95
N TRP A 120 -0.42 -3.02 -0.32
CA TRP A 120 -1.25 -2.75 -1.49
C TRP A 120 -1.25 -3.98 -2.39
N ILE A 121 -2.17 -4.90 -2.14
CA ILE A 121 -2.23 -6.21 -2.80
C ILE A 121 -3.07 -6.10 -4.06
N THR A 122 -2.50 -6.41 -5.20
CA THR A 122 -3.17 -6.32 -6.51
C THR A 122 -3.04 -7.59 -7.33
N ASN A 123 -4.04 -7.83 -8.18
CA ASN A 123 -4.03 -8.88 -9.20
C ASN A 123 -3.35 -8.45 -10.51
N SER A 124 -3.15 -7.16 -10.73
CA SER A 124 -2.60 -6.61 -11.99
C SER A 124 -1.79 -5.35 -11.73
N ALA A 125 -0.50 -5.51 -11.47
CA ALA A 125 0.41 -4.38 -11.29
C ALA A 125 0.70 -3.69 -12.61
N LYS A 126 0.61 -2.36 -12.63
CA LYS A 126 1.05 -1.54 -13.75
C LYS A 126 2.42 -0.94 -13.44
N ALA A 127 3.29 -0.90 -14.43
CA ALA A 127 4.60 -0.30 -14.31
C ALA A 127 4.50 1.21 -14.08
N VAL A 128 5.41 1.70 -13.29
CA VAL A 128 5.55 3.14 -13.02
C VAL A 128 6.27 3.84 -14.17
#